data_87afd7bc4301333ca262a97e0e8c6240
#
_entry.id   87afd7bc4301333ca262a97e0e8c6240
#
_cell.length_a   1.000
_cell.length_b   1.000
_cell.length_c   1.000
_cell.angle_alpha   90.00
_cell.angle_beta   90.00
_cell.angle_gamma   90.00
#
_symmetry.space_group_name_H-M   'P 1'
#
loop_
_entity.id
_entity.type
_entity.pdbx_description
1 polymer ?
#
loop_
_entity_poly.entity_id
_entity_poly.type
_entity_poly.pdbx_seq_one_letter_code
_entity_poly.pdbx_strand_id
1 'polypeptide(L)'
;MSLLPGAALRGRPLLASSCGKALTCALVVTALVACGDNTPKIPPELLNNSGGCAAPDYPSGPFGTEEGDTLANACFQGFRNPARVSHDESSLETIAFSDYYDKTGSKGDRLLLINTAAVWCSACRTEHESLSAKNDEYGPKGLSIVSTLFQDAARNPATIRDLSNWVETFSSDYAMLLDPDYQLGAYASAETAPLNLVVDARTMKIEKKLLGDQPTILWPFIDAALAQP
;
A
#
# COMPACT_ATOMS: atom_id res chain seq x y z
N MET A 1 2.06 46.92 -51.63
CA MET A 1 0.85 47.54 -52.13
C MET A 1 -0.16 47.40 -51.02
N SER A 2 -0.31 48.43 -50.20
CA SER A 2 -1.43 49.42 -50.23
C SER A 2 -2.70 48.79 -49.71
N LEU A 3 -3.45 49.24 -48.76
CA LEU A 3 -3.56 50.47 -47.94
C LEU A 3 -4.62 50.19 -46.88
N LEU A 4 -4.43 50.70 -45.68
CA LEU A 4 -5.51 51.09 -44.77
C LEU A 4 -6.29 52.26 -45.38
N PRO A 5 -7.45 52.79 -44.91
CA PRO A 5 -7.77 53.08 -43.49
C PRO A 5 -9.26 53.17 -43.14
N GLY A 6 -9.57 53.64 -41.88
CA GLY A 6 -10.65 54.53 -41.51
C GLY A 6 -11.51 54.07 -40.35
N ALA A 7 -11.44 54.45 -39.15
CA ALA A 7 -11.68 55.68 -38.36
C ALA A 7 -13.13 56.15 -38.33
N ALA A 8 -13.72 56.27 -37.13
CA ALA A 8 -14.41 57.40 -36.50
C ALA A 8 -15.45 56.93 -35.47
N LEU A 9 -15.29 57.19 -34.19
CA LEU A 9 -15.61 58.36 -33.33
C LEU A 9 -17.09 58.72 -33.13
N ARG A 10 -17.37 58.93 -31.83
CA ARG A 10 -18.46 59.70 -31.18
C ARG A 10 -19.57 58.84 -30.59
N GLY A 11 -20.09 59.09 -29.39
CA GLY A 11 -19.95 60.19 -28.42
C GLY A 11 -20.74 59.85 -27.16
N ARG A 12 -20.35 60.45 -26.06
CA ARG A 12 -21.06 60.50 -24.78
C ARG A 12 -22.33 61.36 -24.87
N PRO A 13 -23.30 61.20 -23.94
CA PRO A 13 -23.23 62.04 -22.75
C PRO A 13 -23.64 61.37 -21.43
N LEU A 14 -23.27 62.11 -20.38
CA LEU A 14 -23.58 62.01 -18.98
C LEU A 14 -25.05 62.25 -18.68
N LEU A 15 -25.59 61.55 -17.67
CA LEU A 15 -26.56 62.09 -16.76
C LEU A 15 -26.40 61.55 -15.37
N ALA A 16 -26.22 62.42 -14.43
CA ALA A 16 -26.19 62.19 -13.00
C ALA A 16 -27.59 62.08 -12.44
N SER A 17 -27.80 61.24 -11.40
CA SER A 17 -28.70 61.66 -10.29
C SER A 17 -28.70 60.59 -9.19
N SER A 18 -28.32 60.96 -8.05
CA SER A 18 -28.97 61.05 -6.73
C SER A 18 -28.94 59.79 -5.86
N CYS A 19 -28.17 59.92 -4.85
CA CYS A 19 -28.38 59.68 -3.42
C CYS A 19 -29.44 58.66 -2.99
N GLY A 20 -28.99 57.60 -2.34
CA GLY A 20 -29.80 56.72 -1.53
C GLY A 20 -28.90 55.94 -0.59
N LYS A 21 -28.81 56.39 0.68
CA LYS A 21 -28.11 55.65 1.76
C LYS A 21 -28.91 54.40 2.07
N ALA A 22 -28.39 53.25 1.69
CA ALA A 22 -28.80 51.95 2.23
C ALA A 22 -27.63 51.33 2.97
N LEU A 23 -27.84 51.19 4.26
CA LEU A 23 -26.95 50.52 5.19
C LEU A 23 -26.99 49.03 4.89
N THR A 24 -26.05 48.52 4.09
CA THR A 24 -25.92 47.11 3.84
C THR A 24 -24.96 46.52 4.87
N CYS A 25 -25.55 45.75 5.79
CA CYS A 25 -24.86 44.89 6.73
C CYS A 25 -24.06 43.86 5.91
N ALA A 26 -22.75 44.01 5.86
CA ALA A 26 -21.88 43.01 5.24
C ALA A 26 -21.83 41.77 6.16
N LEU A 27 -22.57 40.74 5.81
CA LEU A 27 -22.40 39.40 6.32
C LEU A 27 -21.03 38.91 5.81
N VAL A 28 -20.04 38.94 6.69
CA VAL A 28 -18.79 38.23 6.48
C VAL A 28 -19.10 36.74 6.63
N VAL A 29 -19.35 36.09 5.50
CA VAL A 29 -19.35 34.62 5.44
C VAL A 29 -17.89 34.19 5.53
N THR A 30 -17.43 33.86 6.72
CA THR A 30 -16.22 33.11 6.90
C THR A 30 -16.43 31.73 6.28
N ALA A 31 -15.94 31.53 5.06
CA ALA A 31 -15.80 30.23 4.47
C ALA A 31 -14.78 29.45 5.32
N LEU A 32 -15.27 28.58 6.19
CA LEU A 32 -14.47 27.50 6.75
C LEU A 32 -14.02 26.64 5.58
N VAL A 33 -12.80 26.83 5.13
CA VAL A 33 -12.10 25.86 4.29
C VAL A 33 -11.93 24.63 5.18
N ALA A 34 -12.85 23.68 5.06
CA ALA A 34 -12.63 22.34 5.57
C ALA A 34 -11.42 21.82 4.81
N CYS A 35 -10.27 21.71 5.48
CA CYS A 35 -9.18 20.87 5.02
C CYS A 35 -9.78 19.47 4.87
N GLY A 36 -10.08 19.08 3.64
CA GLY A 36 -10.47 17.72 3.34
C GLY A 36 -9.32 16.83 3.76
N ASP A 37 -9.63 15.87 4.62
CA ASP A 37 -8.72 14.83 5.03
C ASP A 37 -8.42 13.99 3.78
N ASN A 38 -7.28 14.26 3.13
CA ASN A 38 -6.80 13.53 1.96
C ASN A 38 -6.04 12.25 2.33
N THR A 39 -6.23 11.75 3.55
CA THR A 39 -5.69 10.44 3.91
C THR A 39 -6.34 9.39 3.00
N PRO A 40 -5.54 8.54 2.32
CA PRO A 40 -6.07 7.41 1.57
C PRO A 40 -6.94 6.58 2.50
N LYS A 41 -8.23 6.49 2.20
CA LYS A 41 -9.14 5.67 2.99
C LYS A 41 -8.89 4.21 2.62
N ILE A 42 -8.52 3.42 3.62
CA ILE A 42 -8.47 1.98 3.46
C ILE A 42 -9.85 1.51 2.98
N PRO A 43 -9.92 0.72 1.91
CA PRO A 43 -11.19 0.19 1.41
C PRO A 43 -12.00 -0.48 2.53
N PRO A 44 -13.33 -0.28 2.60
CA PRO A 44 -14.16 -0.85 3.64
C PRO A 44 -14.06 -2.38 3.75
N GLU A 45 -13.78 -3.07 2.65
CA GLU A 45 -13.53 -4.51 2.60
C GLU A 45 -12.29 -4.93 3.39
N LEU A 46 -11.23 -4.12 3.42
CA LEU A 46 -10.05 -4.36 4.25
C LEU A 46 -10.29 -4.00 5.72
N LEU A 47 -11.24 -3.11 5.99
CA LEU A 47 -11.62 -2.72 7.37
C LEU A 47 -12.54 -3.74 8.03
N ASN A 48 -13.30 -4.47 7.25
CA ASN A 48 -14.39 -5.32 7.73
C ASN A 48 -14.00 -6.78 7.68
N ASN A 49 -12.90 -7.27 8.02
CA ASN A 49 -12.58 -8.71 8.25
C ASN A 49 -13.63 -9.74 7.69
N SER A 50 -14.41 -9.34 6.67
CA SER A 50 -15.64 -10.00 6.28
C SER A 50 -15.48 -11.15 5.28
N GLY A 51 -14.24 -11.55 4.99
CA GLY A 51 -13.94 -12.59 4.01
C GLY A 51 -13.26 -13.84 4.58
N GLY A 52 -13.55 -14.25 5.81
CA GLY A 52 -12.91 -15.44 6.41
C GLY A 52 -11.60 -15.16 7.16
N CYS A 53 -11.22 -13.91 7.31
CA CYS A 53 -10.02 -13.44 8.02
C CYS A 53 -10.33 -12.88 9.41
N ALA A 54 -11.44 -13.28 10.01
CA ALA A 54 -11.80 -12.80 11.34
C ALA A 54 -10.71 -13.18 12.36
N ALA A 55 -10.10 -12.17 12.98
CA ALA A 55 -9.10 -12.35 14.02
C ALA A 55 -9.48 -11.48 15.23
N PRO A 56 -10.22 -12.04 16.19
CA PRO A 56 -10.74 -11.28 17.34
C PRO A 56 -9.67 -10.57 18.17
N ASP A 57 -8.46 -11.13 18.20
CA ASP A 57 -7.34 -10.58 18.95
C ASP A 57 -6.51 -9.56 18.17
N TYR A 58 -6.77 -9.40 16.86
CA TYR A 58 -6.08 -8.43 16.03
C TYR A 58 -6.40 -7.00 16.48
N PRO A 59 -5.48 -6.03 16.39
CA PRO A 59 -5.75 -4.66 16.78
C PRO A 59 -7.02 -4.09 16.13
N SER A 60 -7.84 -3.38 16.90
CA SER A 60 -9.13 -2.87 16.44
C SER A 60 -9.02 -1.56 15.61
N GLY A 61 -7.81 -1.10 15.33
CA GLY A 61 -7.54 0.17 14.65
C GLY A 61 -7.49 1.38 15.60
N PRO A 62 -7.48 2.63 15.10
CA PRO A 62 -7.74 2.96 13.70
C PRO A 62 -6.67 2.41 12.75
N PHE A 63 -7.11 1.98 11.55
CA PHE A 63 -6.21 1.50 10.50
C PHE A 63 -5.82 2.64 9.56
N GLY A 64 -4.60 2.57 9.03
CA GLY A 64 -4.09 3.56 8.08
C GLY A 64 -3.05 2.95 7.15
N THR A 65 -2.43 3.81 6.33
CA THR A 65 -1.54 3.38 5.25
C THR A 65 -0.12 3.93 5.37
N GLU A 66 0.14 4.72 6.41
CA GLU A 66 1.42 5.41 6.57
C GLU A 66 2.22 4.86 7.77
N GLU A 67 3.49 5.23 7.86
CA GLU A 67 4.35 4.89 9.00
C GLU A 67 3.71 5.36 10.32
N GLY A 68 3.64 4.48 11.30
CA GLY A 68 2.98 4.70 12.60
C GLY A 68 1.52 4.24 12.66
N ASP A 69 0.86 4.05 11.52
CA ASP A 69 -0.51 3.54 11.46
C ASP A 69 -0.57 2.03 11.77
N THR A 70 -1.73 1.58 12.23
CA THR A 70 -1.98 0.15 12.37
C THR A 70 -2.37 -0.43 11.01
N LEU A 71 -1.68 -1.50 10.60
CA LEU A 71 -1.99 -2.25 9.39
C LEU A 71 -3.39 -2.87 9.49
N ALA A 72 -4.21 -2.75 8.46
CA ALA A 72 -5.47 -3.48 8.38
C ALA A 72 -5.19 -4.98 8.14
N ASN A 73 -5.98 -5.86 8.78
CA ASN A 73 -5.89 -7.28 8.50
C ASN A 73 -6.47 -7.58 7.11
N ALA A 74 -5.69 -8.25 6.28
CA ALA A 74 -6.12 -8.74 4.97
C ALA A 74 -5.78 -10.23 4.86
N CYS A 75 -6.51 -10.97 4.03
CA CYS A 75 -6.19 -12.35 3.74
C CYS A 75 -6.22 -12.66 2.26
N PHE A 76 -5.45 -13.66 1.90
CA PHE A 76 -5.15 -14.04 0.54
C PHE A 76 -5.11 -15.56 0.41
N GLN A 77 -5.29 -16.06 -0.81
CA GLN A 77 -4.93 -17.44 -1.12
C GLN A 77 -3.45 -17.49 -1.51
N GLY A 78 -2.75 -18.51 -1.07
CA GLY A 78 -1.33 -18.62 -1.39
C GLY A 78 -0.65 -19.85 -0.81
N PHE A 79 0.67 -19.88 -0.94
CA PHE A 79 1.54 -20.92 -0.41
C PHE A 79 2.29 -20.38 0.81
N ARG A 80 1.96 -20.89 2.01
CA ARG A 80 2.60 -20.44 3.26
C ARG A 80 4.08 -20.80 3.30
N ASN A 81 4.41 -22.00 2.83
CA ASN A 81 5.77 -22.47 2.72
C ASN A 81 5.97 -23.17 1.38
N PRO A 82 6.19 -22.41 0.30
CA PRO A 82 6.24 -22.98 -1.05
C PRO A 82 7.36 -24.01 -1.22
N ALA A 83 8.46 -23.90 -0.48
CA ALA A 83 9.54 -24.90 -0.54
C ALA A 83 9.13 -26.32 -0.09
N ARG A 84 7.94 -26.49 0.51
CA ARG A 84 7.47 -27.77 1.09
C ARG A 84 6.22 -28.34 0.46
N VAL A 85 5.65 -27.67 -0.54
CA VAL A 85 4.38 -28.05 -1.16
C VAL A 85 4.49 -28.05 -2.67
N SER A 86 3.57 -28.71 -3.37
CA SER A 86 3.37 -28.50 -4.80
C SER A 86 2.77 -27.12 -5.04
N HIS A 87 3.13 -26.48 -6.17
CA HIS A 87 2.66 -25.13 -6.48
C HIS A 87 1.40 -25.18 -7.35
N ASP A 88 0.38 -25.90 -6.89
CA ASP A 88 -0.92 -26.04 -7.54
C ASP A 88 -2.10 -25.65 -6.62
N GLU A 89 -3.30 -25.68 -7.15
CA GLU A 89 -4.51 -25.28 -6.43
C GLU A 89 -4.74 -26.09 -5.13
N SER A 90 -4.28 -27.34 -5.09
CA SER A 90 -4.50 -28.25 -3.94
C SER A 90 -3.66 -27.85 -2.72
N SER A 91 -2.61 -27.05 -2.94
CA SER A 91 -1.68 -26.59 -1.90
C SER A 91 -1.97 -25.15 -1.45
N LEU A 92 -2.98 -24.50 -2.05
CA LEU A 92 -3.39 -23.16 -1.62
C LEU A 92 -4.06 -23.20 -0.25
N GLU A 93 -3.68 -22.26 0.59
CA GLU A 93 -4.34 -22.02 1.88
C GLU A 93 -4.68 -20.54 2.04
N THR A 94 -5.63 -20.25 2.91
CA THR A 94 -5.92 -18.86 3.29
C THR A 94 -4.88 -18.40 4.30
N ILE A 95 -4.19 -17.31 4.00
CA ILE A 95 -3.15 -16.72 4.82
C ILE A 95 -3.54 -15.27 5.11
N ALA A 96 -3.59 -14.91 6.38
CA ALA A 96 -3.95 -13.58 6.85
C ALA A 96 -2.76 -12.89 7.51
N PHE A 97 -2.72 -11.57 7.48
CA PHE A 97 -1.70 -10.83 8.23
C PHE A 97 -1.78 -11.08 9.73
N SER A 98 -2.98 -11.37 10.25
CA SER A 98 -3.18 -11.79 11.63
C SER A 98 -2.47 -13.10 12.02
N ASP A 99 -2.09 -13.93 11.06
CA ASP A 99 -1.32 -15.15 11.33
C ASP A 99 0.08 -14.82 11.88
N TYR A 100 0.61 -13.66 11.51
CA TYR A 100 1.89 -13.11 11.94
C TYR A 100 1.79 -12.19 13.15
N TYR A 101 0.58 -11.88 13.62
CA TYR A 101 0.39 -11.10 14.83
C TYR A 101 0.84 -11.91 16.06
N ASP A 102 1.86 -11.42 16.74
CA ASP A 102 2.48 -12.05 17.91
C ASP A 102 2.50 -11.11 19.11
N LYS A 103 1.32 -10.74 19.59
CA LYS A 103 1.10 -9.81 20.71
C LYS A 103 1.98 -10.10 21.93
N THR A 104 2.21 -11.36 22.22
CA THR A 104 2.94 -11.82 23.40
C THR A 104 4.40 -12.15 23.14
N GLY A 105 4.82 -12.20 21.89
CA GLY A 105 6.15 -12.67 21.47
C GLY A 105 6.32 -14.19 21.58
N SER A 106 5.23 -14.94 21.72
CA SER A 106 5.28 -16.39 21.94
C SER A 106 5.55 -17.19 20.66
N LYS A 107 5.28 -16.61 19.49
CA LYS A 107 5.60 -17.21 18.19
C LYS A 107 7.05 -16.96 17.79
N GLY A 108 7.67 -15.91 18.31
CA GLY A 108 9.01 -15.46 17.95
C GLY A 108 9.03 -14.43 16.82
N ASP A 109 7.86 -14.11 16.25
CA ASP A 109 7.75 -13.07 15.23
C ASP A 109 7.94 -11.69 15.86
N ARG A 110 8.87 -10.91 15.33
CA ARG A 110 9.18 -9.54 15.77
C ARG A 110 8.82 -8.54 14.71
N LEU A 111 9.14 -8.84 13.46
CA LEU A 111 8.82 -8.03 12.31
C LEU A 111 8.14 -8.89 11.24
N LEU A 112 7.21 -8.27 10.53
CA LEU A 112 6.61 -8.79 9.31
C LEU A 112 7.01 -7.86 8.16
N LEU A 113 7.73 -8.38 7.16
CA LEU A 113 7.95 -7.70 5.89
C LEU A 113 6.85 -8.12 4.92
N ILE A 114 6.04 -7.17 4.49
CA ILE A 114 5.04 -7.35 3.44
C ILE A 114 5.58 -6.71 2.18
N ASN A 115 5.77 -7.51 1.15
CA ASN A 115 6.25 -7.10 -0.16
C ASN A 115 5.12 -7.27 -1.20
N THR A 116 5.10 -6.43 -2.25
CA THR A 116 4.20 -6.62 -3.40
C THR A 116 4.99 -6.77 -4.68
N ALA A 117 4.55 -7.65 -5.56
CA ALA A 117 5.19 -7.90 -6.84
C ALA A 117 4.19 -8.01 -7.99
N ALA A 118 4.66 -7.74 -9.20
CA ALA A 118 3.98 -8.03 -10.44
C ALA A 118 4.95 -8.64 -11.45
N VAL A 119 4.48 -9.51 -12.32
CA VAL A 119 5.34 -10.23 -13.29
C VAL A 119 6.04 -9.26 -14.26
N TRP A 120 5.39 -8.16 -14.63
CA TRP A 120 5.95 -7.11 -15.50
C TRP A 120 6.99 -6.21 -14.81
N CYS A 121 7.06 -6.22 -13.47
CA CYS A 121 7.86 -5.30 -12.68
C CYS A 121 9.32 -5.77 -12.60
N SER A 122 10.24 -5.09 -13.27
CA SER A 122 11.67 -5.44 -13.25
C SER A 122 12.32 -5.24 -11.87
N ALA A 123 11.96 -4.17 -11.15
CA ALA A 123 12.45 -3.92 -9.80
C ALA A 123 12.02 -5.03 -8.83
N CYS A 124 10.76 -5.49 -8.94
CA CYS A 124 10.26 -6.62 -8.14
C CYS A 124 11.06 -7.90 -8.41
N ARG A 125 11.41 -8.17 -9.66
CA ARG A 125 12.21 -9.34 -10.03
C ARG A 125 13.61 -9.26 -9.41
N THR A 126 14.26 -8.10 -9.49
CA THR A 126 15.58 -7.87 -8.88
C THR A 126 15.54 -8.08 -7.36
N GLU A 127 14.52 -7.57 -6.69
CA GLU A 127 14.36 -7.76 -5.23
C GLU A 127 14.17 -9.23 -4.86
N HIS A 128 13.30 -9.95 -5.59
CA HIS A 128 13.03 -11.37 -5.34
C HIS A 128 14.24 -12.30 -5.54
N GLU A 129 15.25 -11.91 -6.33
CA GLU A 129 16.50 -12.65 -6.45
C GLU A 129 17.24 -12.82 -5.11
N SER A 130 16.95 -11.97 -4.13
CA SER A 130 17.62 -11.98 -2.82
C SER A 130 16.72 -12.38 -1.64
N LEU A 131 15.38 -12.35 -1.80
CA LEU A 131 14.46 -12.50 -0.66
C LEU A 131 14.57 -13.85 0.05
N SER A 132 14.78 -14.97 -0.64
CA SER A 132 14.97 -16.28 0.01
C SER A 132 16.23 -16.29 0.86
N ALA A 133 17.35 -15.75 0.36
CA ALA A 133 18.57 -15.63 1.18
C ALA A 133 18.35 -14.72 2.40
N LYS A 134 17.52 -13.69 2.25
CA LYS A 134 17.14 -12.81 3.36
C LYS A 134 16.20 -13.48 4.34
N ASN A 135 15.28 -14.32 3.87
CA ASN A 135 14.45 -15.14 4.74
C ASN A 135 15.30 -16.09 5.60
N ASP A 136 16.29 -16.74 5.00
CA ASP A 136 17.25 -17.60 5.72
C ASP A 136 18.09 -16.81 6.75
N GLU A 137 18.53 -15.60 6.40
CA GLU A 137 19.35 -14.75 7.27
C GLU A 137 18.58 -14.19 8.45
N TYR A 138 17.35 -13.72 8.23
CA TYR A 138 16.57 -12.92 9.19
C TYR A 138 15.44 -13.70 9.87
N GLY A 139 14.96 -14.79 9.28
CA GLY A 139 13.92 -15.62 9.88
C GLY A 139 14.28 -16.10 11.30
N PRO A 140 15.48 -16.64 11.55
CA PRO A 140 15.90 -17.00 12.90
C PRO A 140 16.01 -15.83 13.89
N LYS A 141 16.03 -14.58 13.39
CA LYS A 141 16.09 -13.37 14.22
C LYS A 141 14.69 -12.80 14.50
N GLY A 142 13.63 -13.38 13.90
CA GLY A 142 12.24 -12.99 14.12
C GLY A 142 11.65 -12.13 12.99
N LEU A 143 12.19 -12.16 11.77
CA LEU A 143 11.56 -11.60 10.59
C LEU A 143 10.73 -12.67 9.89
N SER A 144 9.45 -12.38 9.65
CA SER A 144 8.62 -13.13 8.71
C SER A 144 8.47 -12.35 7.42
N ILE A 145 8.60 -13.02 6.26
CA ILE A 145 8.43 -12.40 4.94
C ILE A 145 7.15 -12.95 4.30
N VAL A 146 6.35 -12.03 3.77
CA VAL A 146 5.16 -12.31 2.96
C VAL A 146 5.24 -11.48 1.69
N SER A 147 5.10 -12.09 0.53
CA SER A 147 5.01 -11.35 -0.73
C SER A 147 3.71 -11.67 -1.46
N THR A 148 3.09 -10.65 -2.06
CA THR A 148 1.89 -10.80 -2.88
C THR A 148 2.24 -10.61 -4.36
N LEU A 149 1.61 -11.41 -5.23
CA LEU A 149 1.67 -11.23 -6.68
C LEU A 149 0.31 -10.73 -7.18
N PHE A 150 0.26 -9.51 -7.76
CA PHE A 150 -1.02 -8.90 -8.12
C PHE A 150 -1.31 -8.86 -9.61
N GLN A 151 -0.30 -8.83 -10.50
CA GLN A 151 -0.51 -8.79 -11.96
C GLN A 151 0.46 -9.69 -12.72
N ASP A 152 -0.02 -10.19 -13.87
CA ASP A 152 0.75 -10.91 -14.86
C ASP A 152 1.65 -9.99 -15.70
N ALA A 153 2.35 -10.54 -16.72
CA ALA A 153 3.22 -9.78 -17.61
C ALA A 153 2.46 -8.78 -18.50
N ALA A 154 1.17 -9.03 -18.77
CA ALA A 154 0.31 -8.18 -19.57
C ALA A 154 -0.53 -7.19 -18.73
N ARG A 155 -0.28 -7.12 -17.42
CA ARG A 155 -1.00 -6.30 -16.44
C ARG A 155 -2.46 -6.72 -16.19
N ASN A 156 -2.80 -7.97 -16.53
CA ASN A 156 -4.06 -8.55 -16.05
C ASN A 156 -3.88 -9.03 -14.59
N PRO A 157 -4.98 -9.28 -13.85
CA PRO A 157 -4.92 -9.92 -12.55
C PRO A 157 -4.09 -11.21 -12.58
N ALA A 158 -3.19 -11.36 -11.61
CA ALA A 158 -2.35 -12.54 -11.52
C ALA A 158 -3.19 -13.81 -11.25
N THR A 159 -2.75 -14.92 -11.80
CA THR A 159 -3.36 -16.23 -11.62
C THR A 159 -2.50 -17.12 -10.73
N ILE A 160 -3.05 -18.26 -10.32
CA ILE A 160 -2.29 -19.29 -9.59
C ILE A 160 -1.07 -19.76 -10.40
N ARG A 161 -1.22 -19.87 -11.73
CA ARG A 161 -0.11 -20.23 -12.62
C ARG A 161 1.01 -19.19 -12.55
N ASP A 162 0.67 -17.90 -12.52
CA ASP A 162 1.66 -16.83 -12.41
C ASP A 162 2.38 -16.89 -11.08
N LEU A 163 1.64 -17.15 -9.98
CA LEU A 163 2.20 -17.34 -8.66
C LEU A 163 3.13 -18.54 -8.60
N SER A 164 2.72 -19.70 -9.15
CA SER A 164 3.54 -20.92 -9.22
C SER A 164 4.84 -20.66 -9.99
N ASN A 165 4.73 -20.05 -11.18
CA ASN A 165 5.89 -19.71 -12.00
C ASN A 165 6.85 -18.73 -11.28
N TRP A 166 6.29 -17.80 -10.51
CA TRP A 166 7.07 -16.84 -9.73
C TRP A 166 7.85 -17.53 -8.62
N VAL A 167 7.16 -18.38 -7.85
CA VAL A 167 7.78 -19.20 -6.79
C VAL A 167 8.92 -20.04 -7.34
N GLU A 168 8.71 -20.73 -8.47
CA GLU A 168 9.73 -21.58 -9.10
C GLU A 168 10.90 -20.75 -9.62
N THR A 169 10.63 -19.60 -10.27
CA THR A 169 11.65 -18.73 -10.85
C THR A 169 12.63 -18.22 -9.78
N PHE A 170 12.11 -17.84 -8.61
CA PHE A 170 12.90 -17.24 -7.54
C PHE A 170 13.22 -18.22 -6.40
N SER A 171 12.77 -19.49 -6.50
CA SER A 171 12.93 -20.50 -5.44
C SER A 171 12.45 -19.94 -4.10
N SER A 172 11.28 -19.29 -4.08
CA SER A 172 10.76 -18.62 -2.90
C SER A 172 10.48 -19.62 -1.78
N ASP A 173 11.00 -19.38 -0.58
CA ASP A 173 10.84 -20.20 0.61
C ASP A 173 10.08 -19.50 1.75
N TYR A 174 9.56 -18.31 1.47
CA TYR A 174 8.69 -17.48 2.31
C TYR A 174 7.27 -17.47 1.75
N ALA A 175 6.30 -16.96 2.52
CA ALA A 175 4.89 -16.97 2.12
C ALA A 175 4.65 -16.15 0.83
N MET A 176 4.09 -16.81 -0.18
CA MET A 176 3.76 -16.23 -1.47
C MET A 176 2.25 -16.27 -1.70
N LEU A 177 1.66 -15.10 -1.88
CA LEU A 177 0.22 -14.88 -1.88
C LEU A 177 -0.26 -14.33 -3.22
N LEU A 178 -1.50 -14.64 -3.58
CA LEU A 178 -2.17 -14.15 -4.77
C LEU A 178 -3.07 -12.97 -4.40
N ASP A 179 -2.85 -11.80 -4.99
CA ASP A 179 -3.62 -10.57 -4.77
C ASP A 179 -4.17 -10.01 -6.11
N PRO A 180 -5.03 -10.74 -6.84
CA PRO A 180 -5.50 -10.37 -8.18
C PRO A 180 -6.32 -9.08 -8.17
N ASP A 181 -6.96 -8.75 -7.06
CA ASP A 181 -7.77 -7.52 -6.89
C ASP A 181 -6.92 -6.33 -6.41
N TYR A 182 -5.61 -6.55 -6.23
CA TYR A 182 -4.66 -5.57 -5.69
C TYR A 182 -5.17 -4.88 -4.43
N GLN A 183 -5.54 -5.68 -3.42
CA GLN A 183 -6.01 -5.19 -2.11
C GLN A 183 -4.95 -4.27 -1.46
N LEU A 184 -3.65 -4.58 -1.65
CA LEU A 184 -2.56 -3.74 -1.16
C LEU A 184 -2.38 -2.43 -1.95
N GLY A 185 -3.16 -2.20 -3.00
CA GLY A 185 -3.24 -0.93 -3.72
C GLY A 185 -3.72 0.26 -2.87
N ALA A 186 -4.31 -0.01 -1.70
CA ALA A 186 -4.60 1.02 -0.70
C ALA A 186 -3.33 1.68 -0.15
N TYR A 187 -2.21 0.95 -0.11
CA TYR A 187 -0.94 1.41 0.44
C TYR A 187 -0.02 2.03 -0.63
N ALA A 188 -0.14 1.61 -1.87
CA ALA A 188 0.71 2.11 -2.96
C ALA A 188 0.07 1.88 -4.33
N SER A 189 0.34 2.76 -5.30
CA SER A 189 -0.10 2.51 -6.68
C SER A 189 0.75 1.40 -7.32
N ALA A 190 0.17 0.70 -8.32
CA ALA A 190 0.84 -0.38 -9.05
C ALA A 190 2.15 0.09 -9.72
N GLU A 191 2.19 1.34 -10.18
CA GLU A 191 3.36 1.93 -10.85
C GLU A 191 4.56 2.12 -9.93
N THR A 192 4.34 2.11 -8.61
CA THR A 192 5.42 2.26 -7.61
C THR A 192 5.90 0.93 -7.04
N ALA A 193 5.49 -0.20 -7.62
CA ALA A 193 5.93 -1.52 -7.19
C ALA A 193 7.46 -1.69 -7.33
N PRO A 194 8.09 -2.46 -6.42
CA PRO A 194 7.50 -3.11 -5.26
C PRO A 194 7.10 -2.13 -4.15
N LEU A 195 6.08 -2.47 -3.36
CA LEU A 195 5.84 -1.88 -2.05
C LEU A 195 6.51 -2.77 -1.01
N ASN A 196 7.18 -2.17 -0.05
CA ASN A 196 7.71 -2.86 1.12
C ASN A 196 7.17 -2.19 2.39
N LEU A 197 6.41 -2.93 3.20
CA LEU A 197 6.00 -2.53 4.54
C LEU A 197 6.74 -3.37 5.57
N VAL A 198 7.48 -2.74 6.45
CA VAL A 198 8.00 -3.39 7.66
C VAL A 198 7.03 -3.09 8.79
N VAL A 199 6.50 -4.13 9.39
CA VAL A 199 5.44 -4.07 10.39
C VAL A 199 5.92 -4.69 11.69
N ASP A 200 5.72 -4.03 12.81
CA ASP A 200 5.95 -4.61 14.13
C ASP A 200 4.91 -5.71 14.40
N ALA A 201 5.35 -6.94 14.56
CA ALA A 201 4.46 -8.08 14.70
C ALA A 201 3.69 -8.10 16.04
N ARG A 202 4.10 -7.34 17.03
CA ARG A 202 3.42 -7.26 18.35
C ARG A 202 2.30 -6.24 18.38
N THR A 203 2.36 -5.24 17.54
CA THR A 203 1.40 -4.12 17.50
C THR A 203 0.68 -3.99 16.17
N MET A 204 1.18 -4.63 15.12
CA MET A 204 0.77 -4.48 13.73
C MET A 204 0.89 -3.04 13.22
N LYS A 205 1.80 -2.25 13.78
CA LYS A 205 2.12 -0.91 13.29
C LYS A 205 3.11 -0.98 12.15
N ILE A 206 2.85 -0.14 11.14
CA ILE A 206 3.77 0.07 10.01
C ILE A 206 4.95 0.88 10.52
N GLU A 207 6.10 0.26 10.64
CA GLU A 207 7.34 0.89 11.10
C GLU A 207 8.11 1.54 9.96
N LYS A 208 7.99 0.98 8.74
CA LYS A 208 8.64 1.49 7.54
C LYS A 208 7.80 1.20 6.30
N LYS A 209 7.71 2.18 5.41
CA LYS A 209 7.04 2.08 4.10
C LYS A 209 8.01 2.54 3.02
N LEU A 210 8.32 1.66 2.08
CA LEU A 210 9.22 1.95 0.96
C LEU A 210 8.53 1.61 -0.36
N LEU A 211 8.72 2.47 -1.36
CA LEU A 211 8.22 2.30 -2.71
C LEU A 211 9.39 2.07 -3.66
N GLY A 212 9.32 1.03 -4.47
CA GLY A 212 10.43 0.57 -5.30
C GLY A 212 11.45 -0.27 -4.52
N ASP A 213 12.36 -0.93 -5.24
CA ASP A 213 13.46 -1.71 -4.65
C ASP A 213 14.51 -0.77 -4.03
N GLN A 214 14.60 -0.78 -2.70
CA GLN A 214 15.49 0.07 -1.91
C GLN A 214 16.28 -0.73 -0.87
N PRO A 215 17.11 -1.71 -1.28
CA PRO A 215 17.80 -2.62 -0.37
C PRO A 215 18.75 -1.91 0.60
N THR A 216 19.34 -0.78 0.19
CA THR A 216 20.24 0.04 1.02
C THR A 216 19.54 0.79 2.15
N ILE A 217 18.21 0.85 2.14
CA ILE A 217 17.40 1.43 3.21
C ILE A 217 16.68 0.33 3.98
N LEU A 218 16.07 -0.64 3.28
CA LEU A 218 15.26 -1.70 3.85
C LEU A 218 16.04 -2.57 4.85
N TRP A 219 17.15 -3.14 4.41
CA TRP A 219 17.88 -4.11 5.25
C TRP A 219 18.57 -3.47 6.45
N PRO A 220 19.24 -2.30 6.35
CA PRO A 220 19.75 -1.59 7.54
C PRO A 220 18.65 -1.20 8.53
N PHE A 221 17.43 -0.88 8.06
CA PHE A 221 16.31 -0.61 8.93
C PHE A 221 15.89 -1.87 9.70
N ILE A 222 15.74 -3.01 9.00
CA ILE A 222 15.38 -4.30 9.62
C ILE A 222 16.45 -4.72 10.64
N ASP A 223 17.73 -4.60 10.30
CA ASP A 223 18.83 -4.88 11.23
C ASP A 223 18.72 -4.06 12.51
N ALA A 224 18.52 -2.75 12.38
CA ALA A 224 18.40 -1.86 13.54
C ALA A 224 17.16 -2.17 14.38
N ALA A 225 16.02 -2.48 13.75
CA ALA A 225 14.78 -2.82 14.44
C ALA A 225 14.89 -4.17 15.18
N LEU A 226 15.52 -5.18 14.57
CA LEU A 226 15.74 -6.49 15.21
C LEU A 226 16.83 -6.46 16.31
N ALA A 227 17.71 -5.46 16.32
CA ALA A 227 18.72 -5.32 17.37
C ALA A 227 18.14 -4.74 18.67
N GLN A 228 16.95 -4.15 18.64
CA GLN A 228 16.28 -3.65 19.85
C GLN A 228 15.76 -4.83 20.68
N PRO A 229 15.67 -4.69 21.99
CA PRO A 229 15.19 -5.77 22.88
C PRO A 229 13.69 -6.04 22.75
#